data_4f1d85a8099e473d6d63047f90cf9be4
#
_entry.id   4f1d85a8099e473d6d63047f90cf9be4
#
_cell.length_a   1.000
_cell.length_b   1.000
_cell.length_c   1.000
_cell.angle_alpha   90.00
_cell.angle_beta   90.00
_cell.angle_gamma   90.00
#
_symmetry.space_group_name_H-M   'P 1'
#
loop_
_entity.id
_entity.type
_entity.pdbx_description
1 polymer ?
#
loop_
_entity_poly.entity_id
_entity_poly.type
_entity_poly.pdbx_seq_one_letter_code
_entity_poly.pdbx_strand_id
1 'polypeptide(L)'
;VCVFAFNTDNVNYDSYNGYYVHNYYFYQTEDGLFQMIPWDLNKSFINALLGWNILTPQWPTHPQPFDPYFREDPTLQRPLASILFNNAEYRKQYTAHLRTVINELDTNLIRSDVLSMQSMAYTAVDSDPNKLFSISDYINNVEQDLSFGLWSGYGFGGILSTLRYRIPYLQSHSEISQTP
;
A
#
# COMPACT_ATOMS: atom_id res chain seq x y z
N VAL A 1 13.20 5.48 5.75
CA VAL A 1 12.93 5.93 4.37
C VAL A 1 12.41 4.77 3.52
N CYS A 2 13.10 3.63 3.43
CA CYS A 2 12.73 2.48 2.62
C CYS A 2 11.33 1.92 2.96
N VAL A 3 11.02 1.73 4.26
CA VAL A 3 9.68 1.26 4.71
C VAL A 3 8.56 2.20 4.27
N PHE A 4 8.80 3.50 4.25
CA PHE A 4 7.82 4.47 3.76
C PHE A 4 7.56 4.30 2.27
N ALA A 5 8.62 4.12 1.47
CA ALA A 5 8.49 3.86 0.04
C ALA A 5 7.68 2.59 -0.21
N PHE A 6 8.03 1.50 0.46
CA PHE A 6 7.31 0.23 0.36
C PHE A 6 5.81 0.37 0.69
N ASN A 7 5.46 1.01 1.81
CA ASN A 7 4.06 1.23 2.19
C ASN A 7 3.31 2.09 1.16
N THR A 8 3.99 3.06 0.56
CA THR A 8 3.43 3.93 -0.47
C THR A 8 3.14 3.18 -1.78
N ASP A 9 4.08 2.35 -2.21
CA ASP A 9 3.94 1.58 -3.45
C ASP A 9 2.82 0.54 -3.34
N ASN A 10 2.75 -0.17 -2.21
CA ASN A 10 1.74 -1.18 -1.94
C ASN A 10 0.39 -0.60 -1.46
N VAL A 11 0.25 0.71 -1.44
CA VAL A 11 -0.98 1.39 -0.99
C VAL A 11 -1.42 0.91 0.40
N ASN A 12 -0.45 0.78 1.32
CA ASN A 12 -0.74 0.39 2.70
C ASN A 12 -1.20 1.61 3.51
N TYR A 13 -2.51 1.84 3.52
CA TYR A 13 -3.11 2.99 4.22
C TYR A 13 -3.10 2.86 5.74
N ASP A 14 -2.95 1.66 6.25
CA ASP A 14 -2.95 1.37 7.70
C ASP A 14 -1.52 1.26 8.23
N SER A 15 -0.68 2.18 7.81
CA SER A 15 0.72 2.29 8.19
C SER A 15 1.05 3.68 8.71
N TYR A 16 2.26 3.89 9.21
CA TYR A 16 2.70 5.19 9.71
C TYR A 16 2.52 6.34 8.69
N ASN A 17 2.84 6.09 7.43
CA ASN A 17 2.69 7.07 6.35
C ASN A 17 1.40 6.89 5.54
N GLY A 18 0.52 6.00 5.95
CA GLY A 18 -0.81 5.83 5.41
C GLY A 18 -1.84 6.79 6.03
N TYR A 19 -3.12 6.56 5.80
CA TYR A 19 -4.20 7.36 6.36
C TYR A 19 -4.38 7.13 7.86
N TYR A 20 -4.42 5.87 8.29
CA TYR A 20 -4.43 5.50 9.70
C TYR A 20 -2.99 5.28 10.16
N VAL A 21 -2.59 5.96 11.22
CA VAL A 21 -1.24 5.88 11.78
C VAL A 21 -1.13 4.65 12.67
N HIS A 22 -1.12 3.47 12.05
CA HIS A 22 -1.09 2.18 12.75
C HIS A 22 0.03 1.27 12.25
N ASN A 23 0.10 0.09 12.80
CA ASN A 23 0.80 -1.10 12.31
C ASN A 23 2.30 -0.89 12.06
N TYR A 24 2.98 -0.34 13.05
CA TYR A 24 4.44 -0.24 13.05
C TYR A 24 4.98 -0.33 14.48
N TYR A 25 6.24 -0.75 14.58
CA TYR A 25 7.03 -0.66 15.81
C TYR A 25 8.31 0.12 15.53
N PHE A 26 8.85 0.73 16.58
CA PHE A 26 10.20 1.26 16.57
C PHE A 26 11.08 0.39 17.45
N TYR A 27 12.19 -0.03 16.88
CA TYR A 27 13.28 -0.66 17.60
C TYR A 27 14.46 0.30 17.65
N GLN A 28 14.95 0.57 18.86
CA GLN A 28 16.17 1.34 19.05
C GLN A 28 17.36 0.38 19.15
N THR A 29 18.31 0.54 18.26
CA THR A 29 19.56 -0.22 18.25
C THR A 29 20.50 0.25 19.37
N GLU A 30 21.53 -0.53 19.70
CA GLU A 30 22.49 -0.20 20.77
C GLU A 30 23.26 1.10 20.50
N ASP A 31 23.48 1.45 19.24
CA ASP A 31 24.08 2.72 18.80
C ASP A 31 23.10 3.90 18.77
N GLY A 32 21.88 3.69 19.23
CA GLY A 32 20.86 4.73 19.39
C GLY A 32 20.04 5.05 18.13
N LEU A 33 20.23 4.32 17.03
CA LEU A 33 19.44 4.50 15.82
C LEU A 33 18.08 3.82 15.96
N PHE A 34 17.07 4.41 15.31
CA PHE A 34 15.73 3.83 15.26
C PHE A 34 15.47 3.11 13.93
N GLN A 35 14.99 1.90 14.04
CA GLN A 35 14.50 1.13 12.91
C GLN A 35 12.98 1.01 13.00
N MET A 36 12.28 1.24 11.89
CA MET A 36 10.85 1.01 11.80
C MET A 36 10.62 -0.41 11.31
N ILE A 37 9.82 -1.15 12.05
CA ILE A 37 9.39 -2.51 11.72
C ILE A 37 7.92 -2.42 11.27
N PRO A 38 7.60 -2.74 10.00
CA PRO A 38 6.22 -2.80 9.56
C PRO A 38 5.50 -3.97 10.22
N TRP A 39 4.21 -3.78 10.50
CA TRP A 39 3.37 -4.78 11.14
C TRP A 39 2.01 -4.81 10.47
N ASP A 40 1.33 -5.96 10.48
CA ASP A 40 -0.02 -6.15 9.96
C ASP A 40 -0.27 -5.51 8.59
N LEU A 41 0.35 -6.08 7.56
CA LEU A 41 0.26 -5.58 6.18
C LEU A 41 -1.04 -5.98 5.47
N ASN A 42 -2.06 -6.48 6.19
CA ASN A 42 -3.33 -6.96 5.63
C ASN A 42 -4.17 -5.87 4.95
N LYS A 43 -3.83 -4.60 5.19
CA LYS A 43 -4.45 -3.42 4.54
C LYS A 43 -3.62 -2.88 3.38
N SER A 44 -2.67 -3.65 2.86
CA SER A 44 -2.03 -3.36 1.59
C SER A 44 -2.95 -3.69 0.42
N PHE A 45 -2.75 -3.04 -0.72
CA PHE A 45 -3.56 -3.19 -1.95
C PHE A 45 -5.05 -2.89 -1.78
N ILE A 46 -5.38 -2.06 -0.82
CA ILE A 46 -6.77 -1.72 -0.53
C ILE A 46 -7.25 -0.57 -1.41
N ASN A 47 -8.43 -0.72 -2.02
CA ASN A 47 -8.99 0.30 -2.90
C ASN A 47 -9.72 1.40 -2.15
N ALA A 48 -10.31 1.08 -1.03
CA ALA A 48 -11.08 2.03 -0.24
C ALA A 48 -11.05 1.68 1.23
N LEU A 49 -10.91 2.71 2.05
CA LEU A 49 -11.13 2.64 3.49
C LEU A 49 -12.40 3.39 3.85
N LEU A 50 -13.03 2.99 4.95
CA LEU A 50 -14.20 3.68 5.50
C LEU A 50 -13.90 5.18 5.65
N GLY A 51 -14.67 6.03 4.97
CA GLY A 51 -14.48 7.48 5.00
C GLY A 51 -13.64 8.08 3.87
N TRP A 52 -12.98 7.29 3.05
CA TRP A 52 -12.16 7.79 1.95
C TRP A 52 -12.94 8.43 0.82
N ASN A 53 -14.17 8.04 0.58
CA ASN A 53 -15.05 8.69 -0.40
C ASN A 53 -15.21 10.19 -0.15
N ILE A 54 -14.97 10.64 1.08
CA ILE A 54 -15.05 12.05 1.45
C ILE A 54 -13.84 12.81 0.87
N LEU A 55 -12.69 12.15 0.77
CA LEU A 55 -11.45 12.77 0.34
C LEU A 55 -11.21 12.66 -1.16
N THR A 56 -11.80 11.66 -1.81
CA THR A 56 -11.66 11.44 -3.25
C THR A 56 -12.98 10.98 -3.86
N PRO A 57 -13.88 11.92 -4.24
CA PRO A 57 -15.20 11.59 -4.81
C PRO A 57 -15.16 10.76 -6.11
N GLN A 58 -14.00 10.58 -6.71
CA GLN A 58 -13.77 9.81 -7.93
C GLN A 58 -13.53 8.32 -7.67
N TRP A 59 -13.58 7.91 -6.42
CA TRP A 59 -13.50 6.51 -6.04
C TRP A 59 -14.84 5.82 -6.23
N PRO A 60 -14.92 4.81 -7.01
CA PRO A 60 -15.03 3.46 -6.51
C PRO A 60 -14.07 2.47 -7.15
N THR A 61 -13.24 2.87 -8.06
CA THR A 61 -12.58 1.86 -8.89
C THR A 61 -11.07 1.72 -8.75
N HIS A 62 -10.34 2.72 -8.24
CA HIS A 62 -8.86 2.56 -8.18
C HIS A 62 -8.17 3.40 -7.11
N PRO A 63 -7.23 2.83 -6.32
CA PRO A 63 -6.48 3.51 -5.25
C PRO A 63 -5.38 4.44 -5.77
N GLN A 64 -5.46 4.86 -6.99
CA GLN A 64 -4.34 5.44 -7.72
C GLN A 64 -3.88 6.81 -7.31
N PRO A 65 -4.76 7.74 -6.96
CA PRO A 65 -4.32 9.10 -6.71
C PRO A 65 -3.80 9.34 -5.29
N PHE A 66 -3.50 8.28 -4.51
CA PHE A 66 -2.85 8.52 -3.22
C PHE A 66 -1.46 9.11 -3.46
N ASP A 67 -1.34 10.37 -3.08
CA ASP A 67 -0.10 11.12 -3.25
C ASP A 67 1.06 10.39 -2.53
N PRO A 68 2.13 10.04 -3.23
CA PRO A 68 3.29 9.39 -2.61
C PRO A 68 3.96 10.25 -1.54
N TYR A 69 3.77 11.56 -1.58
CA TYR A 69 4.28 12.50 -0.59
C TYR A 69 3.17 13.01 0.34
N PHE A 70 2.13 12.22 0.50
CA PHE A 70 0.98 12.55 1.32
C PHE A 70 1.40 13.05 2.70
N ARG A 71 0.94 14.23 3.00
CA ARG A 71 1.00 14.85 4.31
C ARG A 71 -0.42 15.11 4.73
N GLU A 72 -0.85 14.36 5.70
CA GLU A 72 -2.17 14.61 6.23
C GLU A 72 -2.24 15.93 7.00
N ASP A 73 -3.48 16.35 7.21
CA ASP A 73 -3.90 17.46 8.04
C ASP A 73 -2.87 17.81 9.14
N PRO A 74 -2.43 19.06 9.24
CA PRO A 74 -1.48 19.49 10.26
C PRO A 74 -1.92 19.23 11.72
N THR A 75 -3.18 18.84 11.92
CA THR A 75 -3.69 18.42 13.23
C THR A 75 -3.28 17.00 13.63
N LEU A 76 -2.94 16.14 12.67
CA LEU A 76 -2.42 14.80 12.92
C LEU A 76 -0.88 14.82 12.80
N GLN A 77 -0.22 15.02 13.92
CA GLN A 77 1.23 15.17 13.97
C GLN A 77 1.93 13.86 13.56
N ARG A 78 2.60 13.91 12.39
CA ARG A 78 3.49 12.85 11.91
C ARG A 78 4.92 13.39 11.83
N PRO A 79 5.60 13.51 12.95
CA PRO A 79 6.89 14.20 13.00
C PRO A 79 7.93 13.58 12.07
N LEU A 80 7.99 12.26 11.94
CA LEU A 80 8.93 11.60 11.04
C LEU A 80 8.63 11.87 9.56
N ALA A 81 7.38 11.81 9.14
CA ALA A 81 6.99 12.14 7.77
C ALA A 81 7.28 13.62 7.47
N SER A 82 6.98 14.50 8.41
CA SER A 82 7.26 15.93 8.28
C SER A 82 8.76 16.22 8.16
N ILE A 83 9.59 15.60 8.98
CA ILE A 83 11.06 15.73 8.90
C ILE A 83 11.55 15.21 7.56
N LEU A 84 11.09 14.03 7.15
CA LEU A 84 11.53 13.35 5.95
C LEU A 84 11.18 14.16 4.68
N PHE A 85 9.96 14.65 4.57
CA PHE A 85 9.50 15.35 3.38
C PHE A 85 9.84 16.83 3.36
N ASN A 86 10.15 17.46 4.50
CA ASN A 86 10.60 18.84 4.56
C ASN A 86 12.12 19.00 4.37
N ASN A 87 12.89 17.94 4.57
CA ASN A 87 14.32 17.93 4.31
C ASN A 87 14.57 17.46 2.86
N ALA A 88 15.19 18.31 2.05
CA ALA A 88 15.41 18.05 0.63
C ALA A 88 16.25 16.78 0.38
N GLU A 89 17.23 16.50 1.24
CA GLU A 89 18.08 15.31 1.10
C GLU A 89 17.32 14.03 1.43
N TYR A 90 16.56 14.01 2.51
CA TYR A 90 15.75 12.85 2.86
C TYR A 90 14.62 12.62 1.85
N ARG A 91 14.03 13.69 1.33
CA ARG A 91 13.03 13.60 0.26
C ARG A 91 13.61 13.01 -1.02
N LYS A 92 14.83 13.39 -1.39
CA LYS A 92 15.58 12.78 -2.50
C LYS A 92 15.81 11.27 -2.29
N GLN A 93 16.29 10.89 -1.11
CA GLN A 93 16.49 9.47 -0.77
C GLN A 93 15.18 8.69 -0.83
N TYR A 94 14.10 9.25 -0.32
CA TYR A 94 12.77 8.64 -0.40
C TYR A 94 12.33 8.44 -1.86
N THR A 95 12.48 9.46 -2.68
CA THR A 95 12.17 9.39 -4.12
C THR A 95 13.03 8.33 -4.84
N ALA A 96 14.31 8.21 -4.48
CA ALA A 96 15.17 7.18 -5.03
C ALA A 96 14.69 5.77 -4.65
N HIS A 97 14.27 5.56 -3.40
CA HIS A 97 13.68 4.28 -2.98
C HIS A 97 12.37 3.98 -3.70
N LEU A 98 11.48 4.96 -3.89
CA LEU A 98 10.26 4.77 -4.68
C LEU A 98 10.60 4.30 -6.09
N ARG A 99 11.54 4.94 -6.76
CA ARG A 99 11.99 4.54 -8.11
C ARG A 99 12.54 3.13 -8.13
N THR A 100 13.34 2.75 -7.13
CA THR A 100 13.89 1.40 -7.02
C THR A 100 12.76 0.38 -6.92
N VAL A 101 11.83 0.57 -5.99
CA VAL A 101 10.71 -0.36 -5.80
C VAL A 101 9.86 -0.45 -7.06
N ILE A 102 9.48 0.69 -7.67
CA ILE A 102 8.69 0.73 -8.92
C ILE A 102 9.39 -0.04 -10.06
N ASN A 103 10.71 0.10 -10.18
CA ASN A 103 11.47 -0.57 -11.23
C ASN A 103 11.66 -2.08 -10.98
N GLU A 104 11.62 -2.51 -9.73
CA GLU A 104 11.73 -3.92 -9.32
C GLU A 104 10.36 -4.63 -9.33
N LEU A 105 9.26 -3.90 -9.39
CA LEU A 105 7.91 -4.46 -9.43
C LEU A 105 7.60 -5.06 -10.82
N ASP A 106 8.10 -6.26 -11.07
CA ASP A 106 7.68 -7.06 -12.22
C ASP A 106 6.35 -7.77 -11.90
N THR A 107 5.27 -7.30 -12.51
CA THR A 107 3.92 -7.84 -12.28
C THR A 107 3.79 -9.33 -12.68
N ASN A 108 4.63 -9.84 -13.57
CA ASN A 108 4.60 -11.26 -13.94
C ASN A 108 5.27 -12.13 -12.88
N LEU A 109 6.39 -11.68 -12.31
CA LEU A 109 7.04 -12.37 -11.19
C LEU A 109 6.14 -12.35 -9.97
N ILE A 110 5.59 -11.19 -9.61
CA ILE A 110 4.65 -11.05 -8.49
C ILE A 110 3.44 -11.97 -8.69
N ARG A 111 2.90 -12.03 -9.91
CA ARG A 111 1.79 -12.95 -10.22
C ARG A 111 2.14 -14.40 -9.94
N SER A 112 3.30 -14.84 -10.40
CA SER A 112 3.78 -16.20 -10.18
C SER A 112 3.90 -16.53 -8.69
N ASP A 113 4.50 -15.64 -7.92
CA ASP A 113 4.71 -15.80 -6.49
C ASP A 113 3.39 -15.81 -5.72
N VAL A 114 2.50 -14.88 -6.00
CA VAL A 114 1.18 -14.79 -5.36
C VAL A 114 0.34 -16.03 -5.65
N LEU A 115 0.31 -16.51 -6.90
CA LEU A 115 -0.43 -17.73 -7.24
C LEU A 115 0.17 -18.96 -6.57
N SER A 116 1.48 -19.03 -6.42
CA SER A 116 2.15 -20.11 -5.68
C SER A 116 1.76 -20.09 -4.20
N MET A 117 1.82 -18.92 -3.55
CA MET A 117 1.40 -18.74 -2.15
C MET A 117 -0.10 -19.05 -1.97
N GLN A 118 -0.94 -18.58 -2.88
CA GLN A 118 -2.37 -18.87 -2.89
C GLN A 118 -2.64 -20.38 -2.96
N SER A 119 -1.93 -21.09 -3.84
CA SER A 119 -2.05 -22.55 -3.96
C SER A 119 -1.63 -23.26 -2.67
N MET A 120 -0.56 -22.84 -2.03
CA MET A 120 -0.11 -23.42 -0.77
C MET A 120 -1.11 -23.21 0.37
N ALA A 121 -1.76 -22.07 0.43
CA ALA A 121 -2.72 -21.73 1.48
C ALA A 121 -4.14 -22.27 1.19
N TYR A 122 -4.43 -22.69 -0.05
CA TYR A 122 -5.79 -22.98 -0.52
C TYR A 122 -6.57 -23.92 0.39
N THR A 123 -6.01 -25.07 0.76
CA THR A 123 -6.72 -26.06 1.58
C THR A 123 -7.07 -25.52 2.97
N ALA A 124 -6.16 -24.74 3.57
CA ALA A 124 -6.41 -24.13 4.87
C ALA A 124 -7.52 -23.07 4.78
N VAL A 125 -7.48 -22.23 3.75
CA VAL A 125 -8.50 -21.20 3.52
C VAL A 125 -9.86 -21.82 3.20
N ASP A 126 -9.90 -22.85 2.35
CA ASP A 126 -11.16 -23.51 1.96
C ASP A 126 -11.85 -24.16 3.16
N SER A 127 -11.08 -24.79 4.04
CA SER A 127 -11.59 -25.46 5.23
C SER A 127 -11.89 -24.53 6.41
N ASP A 128 -11.49 -23.27 6.37
CA ASP A 128 -11.72 -22.32 7.46
C ASP A 128 -13.22 -21.97 7.56
N PRO A 129 -13.91 -22.35 8.66
CA PRO A 129 -15.33 -22.03 8.85
C PRO A 129 -15.56 -20.55 9.13
N ASN A 130 -14.53 -19.79 9.49
CA ASN A 130 -14.61 -18.38 9.84
C ASN A 130 -14.13 -17.43 8.74
N LYS A 131 -13.85 -17.95 7.54
CA LYS A 131 -13.46 -17.08 6.43
C LYS A 131 -14.53 -16.06 6.11
N LEU A 132 -14.11 -14.80 5.95
CA LEU A 132 -15.00 -13.67 5.69
C LEU A 132 -15.43 -13.58 4.22
N PHE A 133 -14.77 -14.31 3.34
CA PHE A 133 -14.93 -14.26 1.90
C PHE A 133 -15.20 -15.66 1.36
N SER A 134 -15.84 -15.75 0.20
CA SER A 134 -15.98 -17.04 -0.50
C SER A 134 -14.62 -17.52 -1.02
N ILE A 135 -14.52 -18.83 -1.26
CA ILE A 135 -13.33 -19.38 -1.90
C ILE A 135 -13.12 -18.83 -3.32
N SER A 136 -14.21 -18.49 -3.99
CA SER A 136 -14.16 -17.82 -5.30
C SER A 136 -13.57 -16.42 -5.20
N ASP A 137 -13.92 -15.65 -4.16
CA ASP A 137 -13.34 -14.34 -3.91
C ASP A 137 -11.84 -14.46 -3.63
N TYR A 138 -11.44 -15.42 -2.80
CA TYR A 138 -10.04 -15.72 -2.52
C TYR A 138 -9.24 -15.99 -3.79
N ILE A 139 -9.79 -16.81 -4.70
CA ILE A 139 -9.13 -17.12 -5.97
C ILE A 139 -9.04 -15.89 -6.87
N ASN A 140 -10.14 -15.17 -7.01
CA ASN A 140 -10.26 -14.08 -7.99
C ASN A 140 -9.54 -12.80 -7.56
N ASN A 141 -9.41 -12.53 -6.27
CA ASN A 141 -8.86 -11.27 -5.76
C ASN A 141 -7.35 -11.06 -6.03
N VAL A 142 -6.67 -12.03 -6.57
CA VAL A 142 -5.31 -11.83 -7.10
C VAL A 142 -5.34 -10.90 -8.31
N GLU A 143 -6.27 -11.11 -9.23
CA GLU A 143 -6.37 -10.41 -10.52
C GLU A 143 -7.47 -9.34 -10.55
N GLN A 144 -8.52 -9.52 -9.77
CA GLN A 144 -9.76 -8.76 -9.85
C GLN A 144 -10.10 -8.07 -8.55
N ASP A 145 -10.66 -6.88 -8.66
CA ASP A 145 -11.22 -6.18 -7.53
C ASP A 145 -12.52 -6.85 -7.08
N LEU A 146 -12.73 -6.93 -5.77
CA LEU A 146 -13.96 -7.44 -5.18
C LEU A 146 -14.81 -6.28 -4.66
N SER A 147 -16.12 -6.39 -4.85
CA SER A 147 -17.10 -5.45 -4.30
C SER A 147 -17.98 -6.15 -3.27
N PHE A 148 -18.22 -5.50 -2.14
CA PHE A 148 -19.06 -6.05 -1.07
C PHE A 148 -20.36 -5.25 -0.95
N GLY A 149 -21.50 -5.96 -1.08
CA GLY A 149 -22.82 -5.36 -1.15
C GLY A 149 -23.31 -4.63 0.11
N LEU A 150 -22.76 -4.92 1.28
CA LEU A 150 -23.09 -4.23 2.54
C LEU A 150 -22.57 -2.79 2.63
N TRP A 151 -21.58 -2.47 1.79
CA TRP A 151 -20.86 -1.21 1.75
C TRP A 151 -20.75 -0.77 0.30
N SER A 152 -21.88 -0.50 -0.35
CA SER A 152 -21.93 -0.11 -1.76
C SER A 152 -20.96 1.04 -2.03
N GLY A 153 -19.96 0.81 -2.88
CA GLY A 153 -18.89 1.74 -3.19
C GLY A 153 -17.53 1.40 -2.56
N TYR A 154 -17.43 0.34 -1.78
CA TYR A 154 -16.17 -0.16 -1.22
C TYR A 154 -15.78 -1.47 -1.90
N GLY A 155 -14.55 -1.56 -2.34
CA GLY A 155 -13.98 -2.75 -2.92
C GLY A 155 -12.63 -3.07 -2.31
N PHE A 156 -12.27 -4.34 -2.34
CA PHE A 156 -10.88 -4.74 -2.09
C PHE A 156 -10.19 -4.88 -3.44
N GLY A 157 -9.09 -4.16 -3.62
CA GLY A 157 -8.29 -4.27 -4.82
C GLY A 157 -7.72 -5.66 -4.99
N GLY A 158 -7.74 -6.14 -6.23
CA GLY A 158 -6.88 -7.25 -6.59
C GLY A 158 -5.42 -6.84 -6.50
N ILE A 159 -4.55 -7.73 -6.05
CA ILE A 159 -3.12 -7.42 -5.91
C ILE A 159 -2.56 -6.91 -7.25
N LEU A 160 -2.78 -7.64 -8.33
CA LEU A 160 -2.28 -7.26 -9.65
C LEU A 160 -3.08 -6.12 -10.28
N SER A 161 -4.40 -6.05 -10.04
CA SER A 161 -5.21 -4.92 -10.46
C SER A 161 -4.67 -3.62 -9.86
N THR A 162 -4.45 -3.59 -8.55
CA THR A 162 -3.88 -2.43 -7.86
C THR A 162 -2.54 -2.02 -8.44
N LEU A 163 -1.61 -2.96 -8.64
CA LEU A 163 -0.28 -2.66 -9.18
C LEU A 163 -0.33 -2.12 -10.61
N ARG A 164 -1.18 -2.67 -11.48
CA ARG A 164 -1.35 -2.21 -12.87
C ARG A 164 -1.74 -0.73 -12.97
N TYR A 165 -2.43 -0.22 -11.97
CA TYR A 165 -2.80 1.19 -11.91
C TYR A 165 -1.80 2.02 -11.12
N ARG A 166 -1.34 1.50 -9.99
CA ARG A 166 -0.45 2.23 -9.10
C ARG A 166 0.91 2.54 -9.73
N ILE A 167 1.51 1.57 -10.39
CA ILE A 167 2.83 1.73 -11.01
C ILE A 167 2.84 2.88 -12.04
N PRO A 168 1.95 2.93 -13.06
CA PRO A 168 1.91 4.05 -14.00
C PRO A 168 1.63 5.39 -13.34
N TYR A 169 0.77 5.43 -12.33
CA TYR A 169 0.50 6.66 -11.58
C TYR A 169 1.79 7.19 -10.92
N LEU A 170 2.51 6.33 -10.20
CA LEU A 170 3.76 6.71 -9.55
C LEU A 170 4.82 7.14 -10.56
N GLN A 171 4.95 6.40 -11.67
CA GLN A 171 5.88 6.73 -12.76
C GLN A 171 5.56 8.09 -13.39
N SER A 172 4.30 8.50 -13.43
CA SER A 172 3.88 9.79 -13.98
C SER A 172 4.00 10.95 -12.99
N HIS A 173 4.22 10.67 -11.70
CA HIS A 173 4.31 11.70 -10.68
C HIS A 173 5.53 12.61 -10.92
N SER A 174 5.33 13.93 -10.87
CA SER A 174 6.32 14.93 -11.28
C SER A 174 7.69 14.78 -10.58
N GLU A 175 7.72 14.43 -9.30
CA GLU A 175 8.99 14.23 -8.57
C GLU A 175 9.62 12.86 -8.84
N ILE A 176 8.82 11.84 -9.15
CA ILE A 176 9.32 10.50 -9.41
C ILE A 176 9.84 10.38 -10.83
N SER A 177 9.18 11.03 -11.79
CA SER A 177 9.53 11.01 -13.21
C SER A 177 10.77 11.85 -13.58
N GLN A 178 11.16 12.79 -12.72
CA GLN A 178 12.35 13.61 -12.99
C GLN A 178 13.63 12.75 -12.96
N THR A 179 14.48 12.96 -13.95
CA THR A 179 15.83 12.39 -13.92
C THR A 179 16.62 13.04 -12.78
N PRO A 180 17.40 12.26 -12.00
CA PRO A 180 18.21 12.79 -10.90
C PRO A 180 19.25 13.82 -11.39
#